data_422f3e480ce086c68a5b17a7e0f49a7d
#
_entry.id   422f3e480ce086c68a5b17a7e0f49a7d
#
_cell.length_a   1.000
_cell.length_b   1.000
_cell.length_c   1.000
_cell.angle_alpha   90.00
_cell.angle_beta   90.00
_cell.angle_gamma   90.00
#
_symmetry.space_group_name_H-M   'P 1'
#
loop_
_entity.id
_entity.type
_entity.pdbx_description
1 polymer ?
#
loop_
_entity_poly.entity_id
_entity_poly.type
_entity_poly.pdbx_seq_one_letter_code
_entity_poly.pdbx_strand_id
1 'polypeptide(L)'
;MTSKQDFTDEEWTRIRRAPLVAGVAISLADPGGPIEVAKETMASLRAATLPPSQEELLTAVALEVQALAQQRQNPLGDFRPTSGQQVVEELGAVNELVTAKASPQEAEAFRRWLVAAAQAAADAAKEGGFMGLRPSR
;
A
#
# COMPACT_ATOMS: atom_id res chain seq x y z
N MET A 1 -21.11 7.14 1.45
CA MET A 1 -20.37 5.90 1.46
C MET A 1 -19.85 5.57 0.07
N THR A 2 -18.60 5.15 0.01
CA THR A 2 -17.91 4.98 -1.26
C THR A 2 -17.58 3.52 -1.48
N SER A 3 -17.90 3.02 -2.65
CA SER A 3 -17.67 1.62 -2.98
C SER A 3 -17.01 1.51 -4.34
N LYS A 4 -16.65 0.27 -4.69
CA LYS A 4 -16.02 -0.02 -5.97
C LYS A 4 -16.83 0.54 -7.15
N GLN A 5 -18.15 0.55 -7.04
CA GLN A 5 -19.02 0.97 -8.13
C GLN A 5 -18.93 2.47 -8.42
N ASP A 6 -18.40 3.25 -7.49
CA ASP A 6 -18.25 4.68 -7.68
C ASP A 6 -17.05 5.03 -8.55
N PHE A 7 -16.25 4.05 -8.93
CA PHE A 7 -15.03 4.24 -9.70
C PHE A 7 -15.08 3.40 -10.96
N THR A 8 -14.33 3.83 -11.98
CA THR A 8 -14.13 2.99 -13.14
C THR A 8 -13.22 1.82 -12.75
N ASP A 9 -13.17 0.79 -13.61
CA ASP A 9 -12.30 -0.35 -13.35
C ASP A 9 -10.85 0.08 -13.22
N GLU A 10 -10.43 1.00 -14.08
CA GLU A 10 -9.06 1.49 -14.05
C GLU A 10 -8.78 2.27 -12.77
N GLU A 11 -9.71 3.14 -12.38
CA GLU A 11 -9.56 3.89 -11.15
C GLU A 11 -9.50 2.97 -9.95
N TRP A 12 -10.39 1.98 -9.92
CA TRP A 12 -10.42 1.04 -8.81
C TRP A 12 -9.13 0.24 -8.70
N THR A 13 -8.57 -0.16 -9.84
CA THR A 13 -7.31 -0.88 -9.84
C THR A 13 -6.21 -0.05 -9.18
N ARG A 14 -6.18 1.25 -9.48
CA ARG A 14 -5.18 2.13 -8.89
C ARG A 14 -5.40 2.32 -7.39
N ILE A 15 -6.66 2.41 -6.99
CA ILE A 15 -6.99 2.62 -5.57
C ILE A 15 -6.65 1.37 -4.75
N ARG A 16 -7.02 0.20 -5.25
CA ARG A 16 -6.84 -1.02 -4.45
C ARG A 16 -5.38 -1.38 -4.26
N ARG A 17 -4.50 -0.95 -5.17
CA ARG A 17 -3.09 -1.25 -5.02
C ARG A 17 -2.33 -0.18 -4.23
N ALA A 18 -2.98 0.94 -3.93
CA ALA A 18 -2.29 2.08 -3.31
C ALA A 18 -1.60 1.74 -1.99
N PRO A 19 -2.20 0.97 -1.06
CA PRO A 19 -1.47 0.65 0.17
C PRO A 19 -0.18 -0.12 -0.10
N LEU A 20 -0.17 -0.97 -1.13
CA LEU A 20 1.03 -1.71 -1.49
C LEU A 20 2.03 -0.79 -2.19
N VAL A 21 1.53 0.14 -3.00
CA VAL A 21 2.39 1.13 -3.64
C VAL A 21 3.12 1.97 -2.59
N ALA A 22 2.41 2.32 -1.51
CA ALA A 22 3.04 3.07 -0.43
C ALA A 22 4.20 2.29 0.19
N GLY A 23 4.05 0.97 0.32
CA GLY A 23 5.14 0.15 0.83
C GLY A 23 6.32 0.06 -0.14
N VAL A 24 6.02 0.06 -1.44
CA VAL A 24 7.09 0.02 -2.46
C VAL A 24 8.01 1.23 -2.34
N ALA A 25 7.45 2.39 -1.93
CA ALA A 25 8.27 3.59 -1.77
C ALA A 25 9.42 3.34 -0.81
N ILE A 26 9.20 2.57 0.23
CA ILE A 26 10.23 2.26 1.21
C ILE A 26 11.32 1.40 0.59
N SER A 27 10.92 0.38 -0.17
CA SER A 27 11.90 -0.51 -0.81
C SER A 27 12.76 0.24 -1.82
N LEU A 28 12.18 1.21 -2.54
CA LEU A 28 12.94 1.97 -3.50
C LEU A 28 13.87 2.99 -2.84
N ALA A 29 13.44 3.53 -1.70
CA ALA A 29 14.25 4.53 -1.00
C ALA A 29 15.49 3.92 -0.37
N ASP A 30 15.38 2.69 0.10
CA ASP A 30 16.48 2.04 0.81
C ASP A 30 16.47 0.55 0.46
N PRO A 31 16.88 0.22 -0.77
CA PRO A 31 16.83 -1.17 -1.19
C PRO A 31 17.80 -2.03 -0.40
N GLY A 32 17.26 -3.05 0.23
CA GLY A 32 18.08 -4.02 0.94
C GLY A 32 18.27 -5.25 0.07
N GLY A 33 18.70 -6.33 0.72
CA GLY A 33 18.82 -7.60 0.03
C GLY A 33 17.46 -8.23 -0.21
N PRO A 34 17.45 -9.39 -0.87
CA PRO A 34 16.17 -10.07 -1.18
C PRO A 34 15.33 -10.38 0.05
N ILE A 35 15.97 -10.68 1.18
CA ILE A 35 15.23 -11.00 2.40
C ILE A 35 14.53 -9.76 2.93
N GLU A 36 15.23 -8.62 2.95
CA GLU A 36 14.62 -7.38 3.41
C GLU A 36 13.46 -6.97 2.52
N VAL A 37 13.63 -7.10 1.21
CA VAL A 37 12.56 -6.77 0.29
C VAL A 37 11.35 -7.66 0.52
N ALA A 38 11.57 -8.96 0.75
CA ALA A 38 10.49 -9.89 1.02
C ALA A 38 9.74 -9.51 2.30
N LYS A 39 10.47 -9.14 3.35
CA LYS A 39 9.84 -8.73 4.60
C LYS A 39 9.01 -7.47 4.43
N GLU A 40 9.53 -6.50 3.68
CA GLU A 40 8.80 -5.27 3.41
C GLU A 40 7.52 -5.55 2.62
N THR A 41 7.62 -6.44 1.64
CA THR A 41 6.47 -6.79 0.82
C THR A 41 5.40 -7.48 1.67
N MET A 42 5.81 -8.40 2.53
CA MET A 42 4.86 -9.08 3.41
C MET A 42 4.22 -8.13 4.39
N ALA A 43 4.99 -7.19 4.94
CA ALA A 43 4.45 -6.21 5.86
C ALA A 43 3.45 -5.30 5.16
N SER A 44 3.77 -4.88 3.93
CA SER A 44 2.86 -4.04 3.15
C SER A 44 1.57 -4.80 2.82
N LEU A 45 1.68 -6.06 2.47
CA LEU A 45 0.51 -6.87 2.16
C LEU A 45 -0.37 -7.03 3.40
N ARG A 46 0.24 -7.29 4.55
CA ARG A 46 -0.52 -7.40 5.79
C ARG A 46 -1.23 -6.09 6.10
N ALA A 47 -0.52 -4.97 5.97
CA ALA A 47 -1.12 -3.67 6.23
C ALA A 47 -2.26 -3.40 5.26
N ALA A 48 -2.14 -3.86 4.02
CA ALA A 48 -3.18 -3.64 3.02
C ALA A 48 -4.45 -4.44 3.31
N THR A 49 -4.38 -5.44 4.18
CA THR A 49 -5.56 -6.21 4.57
C THR A 49 -6.08 -5.82 5.95
N LEU A 50 -5.44 -4.84 6.62
CA LEU A 50 -5.81 -4.41 7.96
C LEU A 50 -5.95 -2.89 7.98
N PRO A 51 -7.05 -2.35 7.44
CA PRO A 51 -7.21 -0.90 7.42
C PRO A 51 -7.38 -0.34 8.82
N PRO A 52 -6.99 0.93 9.04
CA PRO A 52 -7.04 1.54 10.37
C PRO A 52 -8.46 1.86 10.83
N SER A 53 -9.44 1.82 9.95
CA SER A 53 -10.82 2.08 10.30
C SER A 53 -11.72 1.22 9.43
N GLN A 54 -13.02 1.24 9.73
CA GLN A 54 -13.98 0.39 9.03
C GLN A 54 -14.82 1.18 8.04
N GLU A 55 -14.26 2.27 7.50
CA GLU A 55 -14.93 2.98 6.42
C GLU A 55 -15.17 2.02 5.26
N GLU A 56 -16.28 2.22 4.58
CA GLU A 56 -16.67 1.29 3.52
C GLU A 56 -15.61 1.18 2.43
N LEU A 57 -15.02 2.31 2.03
CA LEU A 57 -13.99 2.29 1.00
C LEU A 57 -12.80 1.43 1.42
N LEU A 58 -12.32 1.63 2.65
CA LEU A 58 -11.16 0.89 3.12
C LEU A 58 -11.46 -0.60 3.24
N THR A 59 -12.63 -0.94 3.73
CA THR A 59 -13.02 -2.34 3.84
C THR A 59 -13.09 -3.00 2.46
N ALA A 60 -13.66 -2.30 1.49
CA ALA A 60 -13.78 -2.85 0.14
C ALA A 60 -12.41 -3.09 -0.47
N VAL A 61 -11.48 -2.15 -0.30
CA VAL A 61 -10.13 -2.32 -0.82
C VAL A 61 -9.43 -3.49 -0.13
N ALA A 62 -9.54 -3.57 1.20
CA ALA A 62 -8.87 -4.63 1.95
C ALA A 62 -9.37 -6.00 1.52
N LEU A 63 -10.67 -6.15 1.32
CA LEU A 63 -11.23 -7.42 0.88
C LEU A 63 -10.73 -7.80 -0.51
N GLU A 64 -10.63 -6.82 -1.40
CA GLU A 64 -10.14 -7.07 -2.74
C GLU A 64 -8.68 -7.53 -2.73
N VAL A 65 -7.84 -6.85 -1.93
CA VAL A 65 -6.44 -7.23 -1.82
C VAL A 65 -6.32 -8.64 -1.24
N GLN A 66 -7.12 -8.94 -0.23
CA GLN A 66 -7.10 -10.25 0.38
C GLN A 66 -7.47 -11.33 -0.63
N ALA A 67 -8.48 -11.08 -1.45
CA ALA A 67 -8.90 -12.03 -2.48
C ALA A 67 -7.79 -12.26 -3.49
N LEU A 68 -7.12 -11.19 -3.93
CA LEU A 68 -6.02 -11.33 -4.88
C LEU A 68 -4.88 -12.15 -4.28
N ALA A 69 -4.57 -11.91 -3.01
CA ALA A 69 -3.52 -12.66 -2.35
C ALA A 69 -3.86 -14.13 -2.25
N GLN A 70 -5.11 -14.46 -1.94
CA GLN A 70 -5.54 -15.84 -1.85
C GLN A 70 -5.48 -16.54 -3.20
N GLN A 71 -5.68 -15.79 -4.28
CA GLN A 71 -5.59 -16.32 -5.63
C GLN A 71 -4.16 -16.33 -6.14
N ARG A 72 -3.22 -15.90 -5.31
CA ARG A 72 -1.79 -15.86 -5.65
C ARG A 72 -1.53 -14.92 -6.82
N GLN A 73 -2.33 -13.88 -6.95
CA GLN A 73 -2.13 -12.85 -7.94
C GLN A 73 -1.38 -11.70 -7.30
N ASN A 74 -0.55 -11.04 -8.11
CA ASN A 74 0.21 -9.89 -7.62
C ASN A 74 -0.73 -8.70 -7.46
N PRO A 75 -0.95 -8.24 -6.22
CA PRO A 75 -1.87 -7.10 -6.03
C PRO A 75 -1.40 -5.80 -6.67
N LEU A 76 -0.11 -5.67 -6.98
CA LEU A 76 0.39 -4.48 -7.68
C LEU A 76 0.03 -4.50 -9.16
N GLY A 77 -0.33 -5.67 -9.69
CA GLY A 77 -0.68 -5.78 -11.09
C GLY A 77 0.47 -5.36 -11.99
N ASP A 78 0.19 -4.43 -12.88
CA ASP A 78 1.18 -3.97 -13.86
C ASP A 78 2.06 -2.83 -13.37
N PHE A 79 1.83 -2.36 -12.16
CA PHE A 79 2.58 -1.23 -11.64
C PHE A 79 4.00 -1.69 -11.27
N ARG A 80 4.97 -1.18 -11.99
CA ARG A 80 6.38 -1.55 -11.83
C ARG A 80 7.23 -0.29 -11.76
N PRO A 81 7.19 0.46 -10.66
CA PRO A 81 7.95 1.71 -10.59
C PRO A 81 9.43 1.43 -10.48
N THR A 82 10.23 2.33 -11.06
CA THR A 82 11.68 2.25 -10.96
C THR A 82 12.26 3.40 -10.15
N SER A 83 11.42 4.30 -9.66
CA SER A 83 11.90 5.42 -8.86
C SER A 83 10.84 5.81 -7.84
N GLY A 84 11.30 6.44 -6.75
CA GLY A 84 10.37 6.94 -5.74
C GLY A 84 9.46 8.01 -6.27
N GLN A 85 9.93 8.79 -7.26
CA GLN A 85 9.09 9.81 -7.85
C GLN A 85 7.86 9.21 -8.52
N GLN A 86 8.02 8.09 -9.22
CA GLN A 86 6.88 7.42 -9.82
C GLN A 86 5.86 6.99 -8.77
N VAL A 87 6.34 6.53 -7.64
CA VAL A 87 5.45 6.14 -6.54
C VAL A 87 4.70 7.36 -6.00
N VAL A 88 5.41 8.46 -5.80
CA VAL A 88 4.79 9.68 -5.28
C VAL A 88 3.73 10.20 -6.26
N GLU A 89 4.02 10.17 -7.55
CA GLU A 89 3.06 10.60 -8.56
C GLU A 89 1.83 9.72 -8.57
N GLU A 90 2.02 8.41 -8.45
CA GLU A 90 0.88 7.49 -8.43
C GLU A 90 0.03 7.71 -7.19
N LEU A 91 0.65 7.85 -6.02
CA LEU A 91 -0.10 8.07 -4.79
C LEU A 91 -0.83 9.41 -4.81
N GLY A 92 -0.21 10.42 -5.41
CA GLY A 92 -0.87 11.73 -5.57
C GLY A 92 -2.10 11.63 -6.44
N ALA A 93 -2.00 10.89 -7.55
CA ALA A 93 -3.14 10.70 -8.44
C ALA A 93 -4.27 9.94 -7.75
N VAL A 94 -3.91 8.89 -6.99
CA VAL A 94 -4.91 8.12 -6.25
C VAL A 94 -5.58 9.01 -5.20
N ASN A 95 -4.80 9.84 -4.51
CA ASN A 95 -5.36 10.75 -3.53
C ASN A 95 -6.38 11.69 -4.17
N GLU A 96 -6.09 12.18 -5.37
CA GLU A 96 -7.03 13.04 -6.07
C GLU A 96 -8.32 12.30 -6.42
N LEU A 97 -8.20 11.05 -6.87
CA LEU A 97 -9.36 10.24 -7.18
C LEU A 97 -10.24 10.04 -5.95
N VAL A 98 -9.63 9.68 -4.85
CA VAL A 98 -10.37 9.40 -3.62
C VAL A 98 -10.99 10.70 -3.08
N THR A 99 -10.23 11.78 -3.10
CA THR A 99 -10.72 13.06 -2.61
C THR A 99 -11.93 13.53 -3.43
N ALA A 100 -11.92 13.27 -4.73
CA ALA A 100 -13.00 13.73 -5.61
C ALA A 100 -14.29 12.94 -5.42
N LYS A 101 -14.19 11.65 -5.06
CA LYS A 101 -15.37 10.79 -5.05
C LYS A 101 -15.77 10.28 -3.69
N ALA A 102 -14.87 10.26 -2.73
CA ALA A 102 -15.17 9.78 -1.38
C ALA A 102 -15.53 10.94 -0.48
N SER A 103 -16.12 10.62 0.67
CA SER A 103 -16.37 11.65 1.67
C SER A 103 -15.02 12.12 2.24
N PRO A 104 -14.99 13.33 2.83
CA PRO A 104 -13.74 13.79 3.46
C PRO A 104 -13.23 12.84 4.53
N GLN A 105 -14.13 12.19 5.26
CA GLN A 105 -13.74 11.26 6.29
C GLN A 105 -13.09 10.01 5.70
N GLU A 106 -13.67 9.50 4.63
CA GLU A 106 -13.09 8.33 3.95
C GLU A 106 -11.77 8.68 3.31
N ALA A 107 -11.68 9.85 2.70
CA ALA A 107 -10.42 10.27 2.08
C ALA A 107 -9.31 10.39 3.10
N GLU A 108 -9.62 10.95 4.26
CA GLU A 108 -8.61 11.07 5.30
C GLU A 108 -8.22 9.70 5.85
N ALA A 109 -9.20 8.82 6.07
CA ALA A 109 -8.89 7.47 6.55
C ALA A 109 -8.03 6.73 5.54
N PHE A 110 -8.30 6.92 4.25
CA PHE A 110 -7.50 6.29 3.22
C PHE A 110 -6.05 6.79 3.26
N ARG A 111 -5.86 8.10 3.42
CA ARG A 111 -4.50 8.65 3.52
C ARG A 111 -3.77 8.10 4.73
N ARG A 112 -4.46 7.95 5.86
CA ARG A 112 -3.83 7.35 7.05
C ARG A 112 -3.41 5.91 6.79
N TRP A 113 -4.21 5.20 6.02
CA TRP A 113 -3.90 3.82 5.67
C TRP A 113 -2.61 3.76 4.86
N LEU A 114 -2.46 4.67 3.88
CA LEU A 114 -1.24 4.70 3.09
C LEU A 114 -0.01 4.96 3.95
N VAL A 115 -0.14 5.88 4.90
CA VAL A 115 0.96 6.16 5.82
C VAL A 115 1.25 4.93 6.68
N ALA A 116 0.21 4.26 7.17
CA ALA A 116 0.38 3.08 8.01
C ALA A 116 1.07 1.96 7.22
N ALA A 117 0.71 1.80 5.95
CA ALA A 117 1.32 0.78 5.11
C ALA A 117 2.80 1.07 4.87
N ALA A 118 3.13 2.33 4.60
CA ALA A 118 4.51 2.73 4.44
C ALA A 118 5.28 2.53 5.75
N GLN A 119 4.67 2.86 6.87
CA GLN A 119 5.31 2.69 8.16
C GLN A 119 5.57 1.22 8.46
N ALA A 120 4.62 0.34 8.11
CA ALA A 120 4.79 -1.08 8.32
C ALA A 120 5.97 -1.62 7.51
N ALA A 121 6.11 -1.15 6.27
CA ALA A 121 7.24 -1.55 5.45
C ALA A 121 8.55 -1.04 6.04
N ALA A 122 8.57 0.20 6.51
CA ALA A 122 9.77 0.77 7.10
C ALA A 122 10.16 0.02 8.36
N ASP A 123 9.19 -0.35 9.18
CA ASP A 123 9.47 -1.11 10.40
C ASP A 123 10.03 -2.49 10.07
N ALA A 124 9.49 -3.13 9.04
CA ALA A 124 9.99 -4.44 8.62
C ALA A 124 11.41 -4.35 8.11
N ALA A 125 11.73 -3.29 7.37
CA ALA A 125 13.08 -3.07 6.88
C ALA A 125 14.04 -2.87 8.04
N LYS A 126 13.62 -2.10 9.02
CA LYS A 126 14.45 -1.83 10.19
C LYS A 126 14.72 -3.12 10.97
N GLU A 127 13.68 -3.93 11.16
CA GLU A 127 13.83 -5.20 11.85
C GLU A 127 14.78 -6.12 11.09
N GLY A 128 14.63 -6.16 9.77
CA GLY A 128 15.50 -6.99 8.95
C GLY A 128 16.94 -6.56 9.09
N GLY A 129 17.20 -5.26 9.00
CA GLY A 129 18.54 -4.75 9.14
C GLY A 129 19.10 -4.98 10.53
N PHE A 130 18.28 -4.76 11.54
CA PHE A 130 18.72 -4.96 12.92
C PHE A 130 19.08 -6.40 13.19
N MET A 131 18.21 -7.30 12.79
CA MET A 131 18.46 -8.73 13.04
C MET A 131 19.51 -9.29 12.10
N GLY A 132 19.68 -8.72 10.95
CA GLY A 132 20.66 -9.16 10.00
C GLY A 132 22.05 -8.84 10.42
N LEU A 133 22.24 -8.01 11.27
CA LEU A 133 23.41 -7.67 11.57
C LEU A 133 23.72 -6.89 12.49
N ARG A 134 23.27 -6.47 12.67
CA ARG A 134 23.59 -5.71 13.32
C ARG A 134 23.70 -5.75 14.12
N PRO A 135 23.86 -5.75 14.46
CA PRO A 135 23.80 -5.41 15.35
C PRO A 135 24.31 -4.27 15.50
N SER A 136 24.67 -3.99 15.13
CA SER A 136 25.20 -3.01 15.22
C SER A 136 24.63 -1.96 15.36
N ARG A 137 24.25 -1.73 15.59
CA ARG A 137 23.78 -0.69 15.75
C ARG A 137 24.13 -0.40 16.70
#